data_af3997058ef47ddb34ac963ef99d51a8
#
_entry.id   af3997058ef47ddb34ac963ef99d51a8
#
_cell.length_a   1.000
_cell.length_b   1.000
_cell.length_c   1.000
_cell.angle_alpha   90.00
_cell.angle_beta   90.00
_cell.angle_gamma   90.00
#
_symmetry.space_group_name_H-M   'P 1'
#
loop_
_entity.id
_entity.type
_entity.pdbx_description
1 polymer ?
#
loop_
_entity_poly.entity_id
_entity_poly.type
_entity_poly.pdbx_seq_one_letter_code
_entity_poly.pdbx_strand_id
1 'polypeptide(L)'
;MNPGLVVKLRPAGPWRIGTDSGARNRVDVIYHSDSLYSAVASAMARLGSLDQWLDATARIRATARNSAPAVSFSSCFPFLDEIDFVVPPRTIWPPTSPALMSARVRWKSARFVPLGVVQAMLAGEALDGNHWSLDGASECLVPAGRPGPFRTGVRWSAAVDRLTGAAERHSTACIEFRPGAGLWTIVSFQDEAAHRRWLEPIKAAFRLLADTGFGGERSRGWGRSEPPEFTEGMLPEIVLGGTQKPAPEPLVTELTVTELIVAEPAQPGTEVLIIAEQVTALAPLALGLWPPATDEPPVAEAAPTESDAPIAAESAAEPVPPAPGPDPQEQRVPRLAPVQPPAPAPAPVQAHWLLSLFTPAPEDSVDWGRGNYVVLARSGRVDSPAGSGELKKEIQMVAEGSVLCAAAPPRGSAADVAPDGFVHPVFRAGFALSVPLRGATEVS
;
A
#
# COMPACT_ATOMS: atom_id res chain seq x y z
N MET A 1 -7.55 4.27 21.97
CA MET A 1 -8.38 4.31 20.74
C MET A 1 -8.27 5.69 20.16
N ASN A 2 -8.04 5.80 18.86
CA ASN A 2 -7.87 7.07 18.16
C ASN A 2 -9.09 7.33 17.29
N PRO A 3 -9.58 8.57 17.21
CA PRO A 3 -10.62 8.92 16.26
C PRO A 3 -10.15 8.64 14.83
N GLY A 4 -11.05 8.16 14.00
CA GLY A 4 -10.78 7.81 12.60
C GLY A 4 -11.88 8.28 11.66
N LEU A 5 -11.53 8.37 10.38
CA LEU A 5 -12.45 8.71 9.29
C LEU A 5 -12.17 7.77 8.12
N VAL A 6 -13.18 7.03 7.69
CA VAL A 6 -13.14 6.30 6.41
C VAL A 6 -13.57 7.26 5.31
N VAL A 7 -12.82 7.28 4.23
CA VAL A 7 -13.13 8.07 3.03
C VAL A 7 -13.27 7.11 1.86
N LYS A 8 -14.42 7.08 1.19
CA LYS A 8 -14.65 6.35 -0.05
C LYS A 8 -14.68 7.31 -1.24
N LEU A 9 -13.96 6.97 -2.30
CA LEU A 9 -13.81 7.75 -3.52
C LEU A 9 -14.34 6.91 -4.69
N ARG A 10 -15.42 7.37 -5.33
CA ARG A 10 -15.98 6.74 -6.55
C ARG A 10 -15.42 7.44 -7.77
N PRO A 11 -14.57 6.78 -8.57
CA PRO A 11 -13.93 7.40 -9.73
C PRO A 11 -14.95 7.82 -10.80
N ALA A 12 -14.87 9.07 -11.25
CA ALA A 12 -15.66 9.60 -12.36
C ALA A 12 -15.00 9.35 -13.72
N GLY A 13 -13.83 8.71 -13.76
CA GLY A 13 -13.07 8.43 -14.97
C GLY A 13 -11.81 7.61 -14.67
N PRO A 14 -10.89 7.49 -15.66
CA PRO A 14 -9.66 6.74 -15.45
C PRO A 14 -8.75 7.43 -14.44
N TRP A 15 -8.01 6.62 -13.66
CA TRP A 15 -6.99 7.12 -12.75
C TRP A 15 -5.60 6.70 -13.22
N ARG A 16 -4.63 7.60 -13.04
CA ARG A 16 -3.22 7.29 -13.21
C ARG A 16 -2.48 7.42 -11.90
N ILE A 17 -2.14 6.30 -11.32
CA ILE A 17 -1.21 6.22 -10.19
C ILE A 17 0.17 5.98 -10.80
N GLY A 18 1.06 6.96 -10.69
CA GLY A 18 2.39 6.87 -11.27
C GLY A 18 3.24 5.84 -10.53
N THR A 19 4.00 5.06 -11.28
CA THR A 19 5.06 4.22 -10.72
C THR A 19 6.29 5.07 -10.39
N ASP A 20 7.12 4.62 -9.47
CA ASP A 20 8.35 5.33 -9.09
C ASP A 20 9.33 5.51 -10.25
N SER A 21 9.31 4.60 -11.22
CA SER A 21 10.12 4.70 -12.44
C SER A 21 9.72 5.85 -13.38
N GLY A 22 8.57 6.49 -13.17
CA GLY A 22 8.02 7.50 -14.06
C GLY A 22 7.55 6.95 -15.43
N ALA A 23 7.57 5.64 -15.63
CA ALA A 23 7.19 5.00 -16.87
C ALA A 23 5.71 5.26 -17.21
N ARG A 24 5.43 5.77 -18.43
CA ARG A 24 4.07 6.09 -18.84
C ARG A 24 3.22 4.86 -19.18
N ASN A 25 3.84 3.76 -19.55
CA ASN A 25 3.21 2.49 -19.91
C ASN A 25 2.87 1.59 -18.72
N ARG A 26 3.15 2.04 -17.50
CA ARG A 26 2.85 1.32 -16.26
C ARG A 26 2.07 2.21 -15.30
N VAL A 27 1.23 1.59 -14.48
CA VAL A 27 0.55 2.21 -13.33
C VAL A 27 0.78 1.35 -12.10
N ASP A 28 0.82 1.98 -10.95
CA ASP A 28 0.63 1.29 -9.69
C ASP A 28 -0.87 1.13 -9.43
N VAL A 29 -1.25 0.08 -8.73
CA VAL A 29 -2.65 -0.19 -8.35
C VAL A 29 -2.96 0.24 -6.92
N ILE A 30 -1.94 0.67 -6.16
CA ILE A 30 -2.09 1.29 -4.83
C ILE A 30 -1.78 2.78 -4.93
N TYR A 31 -2.71 3.62 -4.49
CA TYR A 31 -2.41 5.03 -4.24
C TYR A 31 -1.84 5.12 -2.83
N HIS A 32 -0.53 5.06 -2.73
CA HIS A 32 0.21 4.96 -1.47
C HIS A 32 0.00 6.17 -0.55
N SER A 33 0.09 5.94 0.74
CA SER A 33 -0.15 6.94 1.79
C SER A 33 0.76 8.17 1.68
N ASP A 34 2.02 8.02 1.23
CA ASP A 34 2.93 9.12 0.96
C ASP A 34 2.45 10.04 -0.17
N SER A 35 1.89 9.43 -1.23
CA SER A 35 1.33 10.15 -2.36
C SER A 35 0.00 10.82 -2.00
N LEU A 36 -0.83 10.16 -1.18
CA LEU A 36 -2.05 10.73 -0.64
C LEU A 36 -1.74 11.92 0.27
N TYR A 37 -0.76 11.78 1.17
CA TYR A 37 -0.30 12.89 2.02
C TYR A 37 0.16 14.09 1.17
N SER A 38 0.94 13.85 0.12
CA SER A 38 1.40 14.89 -0.81
C SER A 38 0.23 15.59 -1.52
N ALA A 39 -0.79 14.83 -1.95
CA ALA A 39 -2.00 15.39 -2.56
C ALA A 39 -2.78 16.26 -1.56
N VAL A 40 -2.97 15.77 -0.32
CA VAL A 40 -3.64 16.54 0.75
C VAL A 40 -2.83 17.79 1.09
N ALA A 41 -1.50 17.73 1.21
CA ALA A 41 -0.66 18.91 1.42
C ALA A 41 -0.82 19.94 0.29
N SER A 42 -0.91 19.50 -0.96
CA SER A 42 -1.20 20.38 -2.11
C SER A 42 -2.61 21.01 -2.03
N ALA A 43 -3.59 20.28 -1.54
CA ALA A 43 -4.93 20.82 -1.28
C ALA A 43 -4.92 21.82 -0.13
N MET A 44 -4.21 21.54 0.98
CA MET A 44 -4.04 22.45 2.11
C MET A 44 -3.34 23.76 1.70
N ALA A 45 -2.38 23.69 0.75
CA ALA A 45 -1.78 24.89 0.17
C ALA A 45 -2.81 25.79 -0.52
N ARG A 46 -3.70 25.20 -1.31
CA ARG A 46 -4.79 25.93 -1.99
C ARG A 46 -5.85 26.46 -1.03
N LEU A 47 -6.07 25.78 0.09
CA LEU A 47 -6.97 26.18 1.16
C LEU A 47 -6.34 27.19 2.14
N GLY A 48 -5.05 27.54 1.96
CA GLY A 48 -4.34 28.53 2.79
C GLY A 48 -3.92 28.01 4.17
N SER A 49 -3.84 26.68 4.36
CA SER A 49 -3.53 26.06 5.66
C SER A 49 -2.27 25.18 5.63
N LEU A 50 -1.41 25.30 4.59
CA LEU A 50 -0.26 24.44 4.40
C LEU A 50 0.73 24.48 5.57
N ASP A 51 1.12 25.67 6.05
CA ASP A 51 2.11 25.78 7.12
C ASP A 51 1.61 25.14 8.42
N GLN A 52 0.34 25.42 8.79
CA GLN A 52 -0.28 24.79 9.95
C GLN A 52 -0.35 23.26 9.80
N TRP A 53 -0.62 22.76 8.59
CA TRP A 53 -0.64 21.33 8.28
C TRP A 53 0.74 20.71 8.44
N LEU A 54 1.76 21.32 7.87
CA LEU A 54 3.14 20.82 7.96
C LEU A 54 3.67 20.85 9.40
N ASP A 55 3.34 21.89 10.17
CA ASP A 55 3.74 22.00 11.57
C ASP A 55 3.05 20.94 12.45
N ALA A 56 1.81 20.57 12.11
CA ALA A 56 1.07 19.52 12.81
C ALA A 56 1.47 18.10 12.40
N THR A 57 2.20 17.92 11.29
CA THR A 57 2.52 16.59 10.73
C THR A 57 4.01 16.42 10.45
N ALA A 58 4.54 16.97 9.36
CA ALA A 58 5.88 16.67 8.86
C ALA A 58 7.03 17.42 9.55
N ARG A 59 6.77 18.61 10.10
CA ARG A 59 7.79 19.45 10.77
C ARG A 59 7.92 19.19 12.26
N ILE A 60 7.36 18.08 12.75
CA ILE A 60 7.41 17.73 14.18
C ILE A 60 8.87 17.48 14.58
N ARG A 61 9.35 18.23 15.59
CA ARG A 61 10.68 18.03 16.12
C ARG A 61 10.68 16.91 17.17
N ALA A 62 11.66 16.03 17.09
CA ALA A 62 11.86 14.92 18.06
C ALA A 62 11.94 15.36 19.55
N THR A 63 12.14 16.66 19.80
CA THR A 63 12.21 17.21 21.17
C THR A 63 10.84 17.49 21.79
N ALA A 64 9.74 17.43 21.04
CA ALA A 64 8.40 17.60 21.60
C ALA A 64 7.97 16.32 22.31
N ARG A 65 7.46 16.42 23.55
CA ARG A 65 6.95 15.28 24.35
C ARG A 65 5.87 14.45 23.64
N ASN A 66 5.37 14.92 22.52
CA ASN A 66 4.33 14.28 21.73
C ASN A 66 4.72 14.35 20.24
N SER A 67 5.69 13.53 19.84
CA SER A 67 6.28 13.53 18.48
C SER A 67 5.47 12.79 17.41
N ALA A 68 4.24 12.38 17.73
CA ALA A 68 3.38 11.72 16.74
C ALA A 68 2.70 12.75 15.81
N PRO A 69 2.51 12.45 14.53
CA PRO A 69 1.77 13.31 13.61
C PRO A 69 0.30 13.44 14.05
N ALA A 70 -0.25 14.66 13.97
CA ALA A 70 -1.66 14.91 14.31
C ALA A 70 -2.61 14.09 13.44
N VAL A 71 -2.21 13.80 12.19
CA VAL A 71 -3.00 13.03 11.22
C VAL A 71 -2.09 12.09 10.45
N SER A 72 -2.53 10.84 10.29
CA SER A 72 -1.91 9.85 9.40
C SER A 72 -2.96 9.19 8.49
N PHE A 73 -2.51 8.68 7.35
CA PHE A 73 -3.36 8.08 6.33
C PHE A 73 -2.97 6.62 6.11
N SER A 74 -3.94 5.76 5.86
CA SER A 74 -3.66 4.51 5.15
C SER A 74 -3.35 4.81 3.68
N SER A 75 -2.80 3.85 2.98
CA SER A 75 -2.86 3.85 1.52
C SER A 75 -4.31 3.66 1.06
N CYS A 76 -4.58 4.03 -0.20
CA CYS A 76 -5.91 3.83 -0.75
C CYS A 76 -6.01 2.42 -1.32
N PHE A 77 -7.00 1.68 -0.87
CA PHE A 77 -7.30 0.32 -1.27
C PHE A 77 -8.58 0.27 -2.11
N PRO A 78 -8.75 -0.73 -2.98
CA PRO A 78 -9.97 -0.85 -3.76
C PRO A 78 -11.18 -1.26 -2.91
N PHE A 79 -12.37 -0.92 -3.38
CA PHE A 79 -13.62 -1.51 -2.95
C PHE A 79 -14.50 -1.85 -4.16
N LEU A 80 -15.44 -2.76 -3.99
CA LEU A 80 -16.48 -3.10 -4.96
C LEU A 80 -17.78 -3.33 -4.23
N ASP A 81 -18.77 -2.51 -4.49
CA ASP A 81 -20.04 -2.47 -3.76
C ASP A 81 -19.79 -2.33 -2.24
N GLU A 82 -20.18 -3.33 -1.45
CA GLU A 82 -19.99 -3.37 0.00
C GLU A 82 -18.69 -4.10 0.43
N ILE A 83 -17.87 -4.56 -0.52
CA ILE A 83 -16.64 -5.29 -0.23
C ILE A 83 -15.46 -4.33 -0.26
N ASP A 84 -14.91 -4.03 0.92
CA ASP A 84 -13.66 -3.29 1.06
C ASP A 84 -12.48 -4.27 1.03
N PHE A 85 -11.49 -4.00 0.19
CA PHE A 85 -10.28 -4.81 0.07
C PHE A 85 -9.11 -4.12 0.78
N VAL A 86 -8.13 -4.92 1.20
CA VAL A 86 -6.88 -4.45 1.82
C VAL A 86 -5.71 -5.30 1.37
N VAL A 87 -4.49 -4.80 1.54
CA VAL A 87 -3.29 -5.64 1.48
C VAL A 87 -3.22 -6.44 2.78
N PRO A 88 -3.34 -7.78 2.73
CA PRO A 88 -3.47 -8.60 3.94
C PRO A 88 -2.18 -8.65 4.75
N PRO A 89 -2.25 -8.93 6.08
CA PRO A 89 -1.07 -9.09 6.91
C PRO A 89 -0.25 -10.29 6.46
N ARG A 90 1.04 -10.07 6.17
CA ARG A 90 1.95 -11.09 5.62
C ARG A 90 2.20 -12.28 6.54
N THR A 91 1.92 -12.16 7.83
CA THR A 91 2.07 -13.26 8.80
C THR A 91 0.96 -14.30 8.71
N ILE A 92 -0.21 -13.92 8.22
CA ILE A 92 -1.37 -14.82 8.10
C ILE A 92 -1.77 -15.11 6.65
N TRP A 93 -1.25 -14.35 5.69
CA TRP A 93 -1.58 -14.52 4.27
C TRP A 93 -0.41 -15.07 3.45
N PRO A 94 -0.62 -16.07 2.59
CA PRO A 94 -1.86 -16.85 2.39
C PRO A 94 -2.10 -17.86 3.52
N PRO A 95 -3.36 -18.26 3.76
CA PRO A 95 -3.68 -19.15 4.88
C PRO A 95 -2.96 -20.50 4.78
N THR A 96 -2.57 -21.05 5.92
CA THR A 96 -1.79 -22.30 6.01
C THR A 96 -2.65 -23.54 6.32
N SER A 97 -3.98 -23.36 6.47
CA SER A 97 -4.89 -24.46 6.75
C SER A 97 -4.79 -25.60 5.74
N PRO A 98 -4.71 -26.87 6.16
CA PRO A 98 -4.67 -28.01 5.24
C PRO A 98 -5.85 -28.07 4.27
N ALA A 99 -7.03 -27.64 4.70
CA ALA A 99 -8.23 -27.57 3.86
C ALA A 99 -8.11 -26.56 2.70
N LEU A 100 -7.22 -25.59 2.81
CA LEU A 100 -7.01 -24.53 1.81
C LEU A 100 -5.72 -24.68 1.00
N MET A 101 -5.00 -25.80 1.14
CA MET A 101 -3.70 -26.00 0.46
C MET A 101 -3.79 -25.84 -1.07
N SER A 102 -4.85 -26.36 -1.71
CA SER A 102 -5.06 -26.22 -3.15
C SER A 102 -5.41 -24.78 -3.55
N ALA A 103 -6.15 -24.05 -2.72
CA ALA A 103 -6.49 -22.65 -2.92
C ALA A 103 -5.28 -21.73 -2.64
N ARG A 104 -4.44 -22.07 -1.67
CA ARG A 104 -3.27 -21.29 -1.25
C ARG A 104 -2.35 -20.95 -2.41
N VAL A 105 -2.06 -21.91 -3.31
CA VAL A 105 -1.19 -21.67 -4.47
C VAL A 105 -1.75 -20.58 -5.36
N ARG A 106 -3.06 -20.58 -5.60
CA ARG A 106 -3.76 -19.56 -6.41
C ARG A 106 -3.86 -18.23 -5.67
N TRP A 107 -4.15 -18.27 -4.36
CA TRP A 107 -4.35 -17.06 -3.55
C TRP A 107 -3.05 -16.34 -3.19
N LYS A 108 -1.90 -17.01 -3.31
CA LYS A 108 -0.58 -16.39 -3.06
C LYS A 108 -0.35 -15.12 -3.88
N SER A 109 -0.92 -15.04 -5.08
CA SER A 109 -0.80 -13.88 -5.96
C SER A 109 -1.88 -12.82 -5.73
N ALA A 110 -2.82 -13.02 -4.80
CA ALA A 110 -3.76 -11.98 -4.42
C ALA A 110 -3.03 -10.84 -3.68
N ARG A 111 -3.01 -9.68 -4.30
CA ARG A 111 -2.47 -8.45 -3.69
C ARG A 111 -3.47 -7.84 -2.73
N PHE A 112 -4.76 -7.94 -3.05
CA PHE A 112 -5.85 -7.41 -2.26
C PHE A 112 -6.81 -8.53 -1.84
N VAL A 113 -7.18 -8.50 -0.57
CA VAL A 113 -8.07 -9.49 0.04
C VAL A 113 -9.24 -8.74 0.70
N PRO A 114 -10.48 -9.24 0.61
CA PRO A 114 -11.59 -8.64 1.33
C PRO A 114 -11.28 -8.48 2.81
N LEU A 115 -11.58 -7.31 3.36
CA LEU A 115 -11.34 -7.03 4.78
C LEU A 115 -12.06 -8.04 5.68
N GLY A 116 -13.29 -8.47 5.32
CA GLY A 116 -14.00 -9.51 6.03
C GLY A 116 -13.29 -10.87 6.07
N VAL A 117 -12.55 -11.22 5.00
CA VAL A 117 -11.71 -12.44 5.00
C VAL A 117 -10.55 -12.30 5.96
N VAL A 118 -9.90 -11.13 6.02
CA VAL A 118 -8.83 -10.87 6.99
C VAL A 118 -9.37 -10.93 8.41
N GLN A 119 -10.54 -10.34 8.66
CA GLN A 119 -11.20 -10.38 9.97
C GLN A 119 -11.54 -11.83 10.41
N ALA A 120 -12.11 -12.64 9.52
CA ALA A 120 -12.40 -14.04 9.77
C ALA A 120 -11.12 -14.84 10.10
N MET A 121 -10.04 -14.61 9.35
CA MET A 121 -8.74 -15.25 9.63
C MET A 121 -8.17 -14.84 10.99
N LEU A 122 -8.29 -13.56 11.37
CA LEU A 122 -7.85 -13.07 12.69
C LEU A 122 -8.71 -13.62 13.83
N ALA A 123 -9.98 -13.90 13.57
CA ALA A 123 -10.90 -14.56 14.51
C ALA A 123 -10.68 -16.08 14.58
N GLY A 124 -9.85 -16.68 13.71
CA GLY A 124 -9.64 -18.13 13.63
C GLY A 124 -10.81 -18.87 12.97
N GLU A 125 -11.67 -18.17 12.23
CA GLU A 125 -12.80 -18.75 11.54
C GLU A 125 -12.36 -19.57 10.33
N ALA A 126 -13.12 -20.63 10.04
CA ALA A 126 -12.86 -21.46 8.87
C ALA A 126 -13.26 -20.74 7.58
N LEU A 127 -12.35 -20.67 6.62
CA LEU A 127 -12.62 -20.13 5.29
C LEU A 127 -12.99 -21.26 4.32
N ASP A 128 -14.03 -21.07 3.52
CA ASP A 128 -14.33 -21.96 2.40
C ASP A 128 -13.61 -21.46 1.13
N GLY A 129 -12.67 -22.25 0.66
CA GLY A 129 -11.88 -21.94 -0.54
C GLY A 129 -12.68 -21.88 -1.84
N ASN A 130 -13.88 -22.45 -1.87
CA ASN A 130 -14.73 -22.45 -3.07
C ASN A 130 -15.51 -21.16 -3.25
N HIS A 131 -15.72 -20.40 -2.16
CA HIS A 131 -16.42 -19.11 -2.23
C HIS A 131 -15.57 -17.98 -2.84
N TRP A 132 -14.28 -18.21 -3.02
CA TRP A 132 -13.35 -17.16 -3.44
C TRP A 132 -12.55 -17.54 -4.68
N SER A 133 -12.38 -16.61 -5.58
CA SER A 133 -11.53 -16.72 -6.75
C SER A 133 -10.58 -15.52 -6.88
N LEU A 134 -9.46 -15.72 -7.54
CA LEU A 134 -8.54 -14.62 -7.85
C LEU A 134 -8.93 -13.99 -9.18
N ASP A 135 -9.22 -12.69 -9.17
CA ASP A 135 -9.33 -11.90 -10.40
C ASP A 135 -7.94 -11.42 -10.84
N GLY A 136 -7.42 -11.99 -11.91
CA GLY A 136 -6.07 -11.68 -12.39
C GLY A 136 -5.89 -10.25 -12.93
N ALA A 137 -6.98 -9.56 -13.27
CA ALA A 137 -6.92 -8.20 -13.80
C ALA A 137 -6.70 -7.15 -12.69
N SER A 138 -7.28 -7.36 -11.52
CA SER A 138 -7.18 -6.48 -10.36
C SER A 138 -6.29 -7.03 -9.24
N GLU A 139 -5.83 -8.27 -9.35
CA GLU A 139 -5.10 -8.97 -8.29
C GLU A 139 -5.90 -9.07 -6.97
N CYS A 140 -7.24 -9.00 -7.07
CA CYS A 140 -8.14 -9.07 -5.92
C CYS A 140 -8.67 -10.50 -5.72
N LEU A 141 -8.74 -10.94 -4.47
CA LEU A 141 -9.54 -12.10 -4.09
C LEU A 141 -11.00 -11.67 -4.06
N VAL A 142 -11.82 -12.23 -4.94
CA VAL A 142 -13.23 -11.85 -5.10
C VAL A 142 -14.15 -13.04 -4.87
N PRO A 143 -15.45 -12.85 -4.57
CA PRO A 143 -16.41 -13.95 -4.57
C PRO A 143 -16.38 -14.71 -5.89
N ALA A 144 -16.48 -16.03 -5.85
CA ALA A 144 -16.40 -16.88 -7.02
C ALA A 144 -17.42 -16.45 -8.10
N GLY A 145 -16.95 -16.34 -9.34
CA GLY A 145 -17.78 -15.91 -10.47
C GLY A 145 -17.98 -14.39 -10.58
N ARG A 146 -17.47 -13.57 -9.66
CA ARG A 146 -17.53 -12.10 -9.78
C ARG A 146 -16.22 -11.53 -10.33
N PRO A 147 -16.28 -10.47 -11.16
CA PRO A 147 -15.09 -9.75 -11.60
C PRO A 147 -14.54 -8.87 -10.48
N GLY A 148 -13.24 -8.53 -10.56
CA GLY A 148 -12.61 -7.60 -9.63
C GLY A 148 -13.02 -6.13 -9.84
N PRO A 149 -12.63 -5.23 -8.93
CA PRO A 149 -13.07 -3.83 -8.91
C PRO A 149 -12.56 -2.98 -10.07
N PHE A 150 -11.43 -3.33 -10.64
CA PHE A 150 -10.80 -2.54 -11.69
C PHE A 150 -9.99 -3.42 -12.65
N ARG A 151 -9.53 -2.81 -13.72
CA ARG A 151 -8.50 -3.35 -14.61
C ARG A 151 -7.49 -2.26 -14.97
N THR A 152 -6.29 -2.67 -15.34
CA THR A 152 -5.33 -1.77 -15.98
C THR A 152 -5.63 -1.67 -17.47
N GLY A 153 -5.64 -0.45 -18.00
CA GLY A 153 -5.88 -0.15 -19.39
C GLY A 153 -4.81 0.77 -19.97
N VAL A 154 -4.86 1.00 -21.28
CA VAL A 154 -3.97 1.93 -21.99
C VAL A 154 -4.81 2.88 -22.82
N ARG A 155 -4.59 4.18 -22.64
CA ARG A 155 -5.19 5.22 -23.45
C ARG A 155 -4.17 5.77 -24.43
N TRP A 156 -4.57 5.83 -25.68
CA TRP A 156 -3.76 6.38 -26.77
C TRP A 156 -4.08 7.86 -26.96
N SER A 157 -3.05 8.65 -27.21
CA SER A 157 -3.16 10.04 -27.62
C SER A 157 -2.11 10.37 -28.68
N ALA A 158 -2.35 11.42 -29.44
CA ALA A 158 -1.41 11.92 -30.42
C ALA A 158 -0.91 13.31 -30.01
N ALA A 159 0.41 13.51 -30.03
CA ALA A 159 1.02 14.83 -30.01
C ALA A 159 1.11 15.30 -31.47
N VAL A 160 0.52 16.44 -31.77
CA VAL A 160 0.57 17.03 -33.13
C VAL A 160 1.53 18.22 -33.07
N ASP A 161 2.57 18.15 -33.84
CA ASP A 161 3.44 19.31 -34.09
C ASP A 161 2.67 20.35 -34.90
N ARG A 162 2.50 21.52 -34.33
CA ARG A 162 1.73 22.62 -34.97
C ARG A 162 2.41 23.24 -36.17
N LEU A 163 3.73 23.08 -36.31
CA LEU A 163 4.50 23.63 -37.43
C LEU A 163 4.53 22.68 -38.62
N THR A 164 4.75 21.40 -38.36
CA THR A 164 4.92 20.40 -39.44
C THR A 164 3.67 19.59 -39.70
N GLY A 165 2.68 19.61 -38.80
CA GLY A 165 1.50 18.74 -38.86
C GLY A 165 1.80 17.27 -38.53
N ALA A 166 3.06 16.94 -38.24
CA ALA A 166 3.44 15.57 -37.88
C ALA A 166 2.76 15.15 -36.58
N ALA A 167 2.25 13.90 -36.53
CA ALA A 167 1.58 13.36 -35.38
C ALA A 167 2.37 12.18 -34.80
N GLU A 168 2.74 12.26 -33.55
CA GLU A 168 3.38 11.18 -32.80
C GLU A 168 2.37 10.54 -31.84
N ARG A 169 2.21 9.21 -31.94
CA ARG A 169 1.34 8.45 -31.04
C ARG A 169 2.08 8.12 -29.74
N HIS A 170 1.43 8.36 -28.63
CA HIS A 170 1.90 7.92 -27.32
C HIS A 170 0.80 7.24 -26.51
N SER A 171 1.19 6.30 -25.68
CA SER A 171 0.30 5.56 -24.81
C SER A 171 0.50 5.95 -23.37
N THR A 172 -0.60 5.95 -22.60
CA THR A 172 -0.56 6.20 -21.16
C THR A 172 -1.40 5.14 -20.46
N ALA A 173 -0.78 4.40 -19.57
CA ALA A 173 -1.47 3.41 -18.76
C ALA A 173 -2.35 4.07 -17.70
N CYS A 174 -3.48 3.45 -17.40
CA CYS A 174 -4.45 3.92 -16.41
C CYS A 174 -5.15 2.74 -15.72
N ILE A 175 -5.81 3.06 -14.62
CA ILE A 175 -6.74 2.17 -13.93
C ILE A 175 -8.15 2.56 -14.39
N GLU A 176 -8.93 1.58 -14.80
CA GLU A 176 -10.34 1.72 -15.16
C GLU A 176 -11.17 0.95 -14.14
N PHE A 177 -11.98 1.67 -13.39
CA PHE A 177 -12.85 1.09 -12.35
C PHE A 177 -14.16 0.60 -12.95
N ARG A 178 -14.73 -0.44 -12.36
CA ARG A 178 -16.07 -0.93 -12.72
C ARG A 178 -17.14 -0.09 -12.01
N PRO A 179 -18.39 -0.10 -12.50
CA PRO A 179 -19.52 0.46 -11.76
C PRO A 179 -19.58 -0.14 -10.34
N GLY A 180 -19.86 0.68 -9.34
CA GLY A 180 -19.86 0.28 -7.94
C GLY A 180 -18.49 0.16 -7.27
N ALA A 181 -17.40 0.28 -8.05
CA ALA A 181 -16.04 0.20 -7.52
C ALA A 181 -15.43 1.58 -7.27
N GLY A 182 -14.40 1.59 -6.44
CA GLY A 182 -13.61 2.77 -6.14
C GLY A 182 -12.43 2.50 -5.25
N LEU A 183 -11.95 3.54 -4.59
CA LEU A 183 -10.87 3.49 -3.61
C LEU A 183 -11.37 3.97 -2.25
N TRP A 184 -10.89 3.33 -1.19
CA TRP A 184 -11.15 3.76 0.17
C TRP A 184 -9.84 3.92 0.93
N THR A 185 -9.83 4.81 1.90
CA THR A 185 -8.69 5.09 2.77
C THR A 185 -9.17 5.42 4.17
N ILE A 186 -8.28 5.27 5.14
CA ILE A 186 -8.51 5.61 6.54
C ILE A 186 -7.65 6.81 6.88
N VAL A 187 -8.25 7.78 7.55
CA VAL A 187 -7.58 8.88 8.21
C VAL A 187 -7.59 8.58 9.71
N SER A 188 -6.45 8.58 10.35
CA SER A 188 -6.30 8.46 11.81
C SER A 188 -5.92 9.81 12.38
N PHE A 189 -6.59 10.22 13.44
CA PHE A 189 -6.24 11.40 14.22
C PHE A 189 -5.51 10.94 15.49
N GLN A 190 -4.47 11.66 15.88
CA GLN A 190 -3.64 11.33 17.03
C GLN A 190 -4.46 11.27 18.33
N ASP A 191 -5.38 12.22 18.49
CA ASP A 191 -6.26 12.36 19.64
C ASP A 191 -7.52 13.17 19.26
N GLU A 192 -8.40 13.36 20.23
CA GLU A 192 -9.65 14.13 20.06
C GLU A 192 -9.42 15.61 19.73
N ALA A 193 -8.30 16.19 20.17
CA ALA A 193 -7.96 17.58 19.84
C ALA A 193 -7.54 17.70 18.37
N ALA A 194 -6.74 16.76 17.88
CA ALA A 194 -6.37 16.65 16.47
C ALA A 194 -7.60 16.39 15.59
N HIS A 195 -8.51 15.51 16.03
CA HIS A 195 -9.77 15.23 15.33
C HIS A 195 -10.60 16.52 15.17
N ARG A 196 -10.90 17.21 16.25
CA ARG A 196 -11.68 18.47 16.21
C ARG A 196 -11.04 19.55 15.33
N ARG A 197 -9.70 19.61 15.31
CA ARG A 197 -8.97 20.61 14.52
C ARG A 197 -8.94 20.27 13.04
N TRP A 198 -8.74 18.99 12.69
CA TRP A 198 -8.39 18.60 11.32
C TRP A 198 -9.51 17.90 10.55
N LEU A 199 -10.60 17.49 11.18
CA LEU A 199 -11.70 16.77 10.51
C LEU A 199 -12.25 17.55 9.31
N GLU A 200 -12.69 18.77 9.51
CA GLU A 200 -13.28 19.58 8.43
C GLU A 200 -12.25 20.05 7.39
N PRO A 201 -11.02 20.48 7.75
CA PRO A 201 -9.97 20.72 6.77
C PRO A 201 -9.64 19.49 5.90
N ILE A 202 -9.60 18.30 6.47
CA ILE A 202 -9.38 17.03 5.73
C ILE A 202 -10.55 16.77 4.78
N LYS A 203 -11.79 16.83 5.24
CA LYS A 203 -12.98 16.68 4.38
C LYS A 203 -12.97 17.69 3.23
N ALA A 204 -12.60 18.96 3.49
CA ALA A 204 -12.47 19.99 2.46
C ALA A 204 -11.35 19.66 1.45
N ALA A 205 -10.20 19.17 1.92
CA ALA A 205 -9.11 18.75 1.05
C ALA A 205 -9.52 17.58 0.13
N PHE A 206 -10.22 16.56 0.65
CA PHE A 206 -10.72 15.46 -0.16
C PHE A 206 -11.77 15.90 -1.18
N ARG A 207 -12.69 16.82 -0.83
CA ARG A 207 -13.66 17.39 -1.79
C ARG A 207 -12.93 18.15 -2.91
N LEU A 208 -11.93 18.98 -2.56
CA LEU A 208 -11.13 19.69 -3.56
C LEU A 208 -10.36 18.73 -4.47
N LEU A 209 -9.80 17.65 -3.92
CA LEU A 209 -9.10 16.63 -4.69
C LEU A 209 -10.04 15.80 -5.57
N ALA A 210 -11.26 15.54 -5.14
CA ALA A 210 -12.28 14.90 -5.96
C ALA A 210 -12.56 15.68 -7.25
N ASP A 211 -12.66 17.00 -7.15
CA ASP A 211 -12.89 17.90 -8.30
C ASP A 211 -11.64 18.08 -9.17
N THR A 212 -10.46 18.23 -8.55
CA THR A 212 -9.22 18.56 -9.25
C THR A 212 -8.45 17.34 -9.74
N GLY A 213 -8.76 16.17 -9.20
CA GLY A 213 -8.15 14.88 -9.51
C GLY A 213 -6.97 14.50 -8.62
N PHE A 214 -6.88 13.20 -8.36
CA PHE A 214 -5.74 12.53 -7.71
C PHE A 214 -4.77 11.98 -8.76
N GLY A 215 -3.50 11.82 -8.39
CA GLY A 215 -2.50 11.19 -9.25
C GLY A 215 -2.07 12.01 -10.45
N GLY A 216 -1.76 11.32 -11.55
CA GLY A 216 -1.27 11.92 -12.78
C GLY A 216 -2.36 12.23 -13.81
N GLU A 217 -1.99 12.96 -14.88
CA GLU A 217 -2.87 13.34 -16.02
C GLU A 217 -4.11 14.17 -15.60
N ARG A 218 -4.05 14.88 -14.46
CA ARG A 218 -5.13 15.73 -13.94
C ARG A 218 -5.59 16.80 -14.92
N SER A 219 -4.67 17.36 -15.72
CA SER A 219 -4.98 18.34 -16.76
C SER A 219 -5.89 17.78 -17.87
N ARG A 220 -5.98 16.45 -17.97
CA ARG A 220 -6.88 15.74 -18.90
C ARG A 220 -8.17 15.27 -18.23
N GLY A 221 -8.41 15.69 -16.98
CA GLY A 221 -9.57 15.30 -16.19
C GLY A 221 -9.49 13.91 -15.56
N TRP A 222 -8.31 13.26 -15.57
CA TRP A 222 -8.12 11.98 -14.90
C TRP A 222 -8.00 12.16 -13.37
N GLY A 223 -8.29 11.10 -12.66
CA GLY A 223 -8.19 11.09 -11.20
C GLY A 223 -9.35 11.76 -10.48
N ARG A 224 -10.36 12.25 -11.17
CA ARG A 224 -11.56 12.83 -10.56
C ARG A 224 -12.44 11.75 -9.96
N SER A 225 -13.19 12.12 -8.93
CA SER A 225 -14.19 11.27 -8.32
C SER A 225 -15.49 12.03 -8.08
N GLU A 226 -16.56 11.30 -7.82
CA GLU A 226 -17.77 11.84 -7.24
C GLU A 226 -17.48 12.45 -5.86
N PRO A 227 -18.41 13.22 -5.27
CA PRO A 227 -18.23 13.72 -3.92
C PRO A 227 -17.84 12.60 -2.94
N PRO A 228 -16.77 12.76 -2.14
CA PRO A 228 -16.30 11.72 -1.24
C PRO A 228 -17.34 11.37 -0.17
N GLU A 229 -17.47 10.09 0.12
CA GLU A 229 -18.28 9.59 1.24
C GLU A 229 -17.40 9.54 2.49
N PHE A 230 -17.94 9.99 3.64
CA PHE A 230 -17.23 10.05 4.90
C PHE A 230 -17.97 9.28 5.99
N THR A 231 -17.25 8.39 6.68
CA THR A 231 -17.78 7.65 7.84
C THR A 231 -16.81 7.80 9.01
N GLU A 232 -17.27 8.42 10.10
CA GLU A 232 -16.48 8.60 11.31
C GLU A 232 -16.57 7.35 12.21
N GLY A 233 -15.51 7.06 12.98
CA GLY A 233 -15.48 5.96 13.93
C GLY A 233 -14.17 5.93 14.70
N MET A 234 -13.97 4.88 15.49
CA MET A 234 -12.78 4.70 16.31
C MET A 234 -11.86 3.64 15.71
N LEU A 235 -10.55 3.84 15.82
CA LEU A 235 -9.55 2.81 15.47
C LEU A 235 -9.19 1.99 16.72
N PRO A 236 -9.03 0.67 16.56
CA PRO A 236 -9.04 -0.12 15.32
C PRO A 236 -10.42 -0.63 14.90
N GLU A 237 -11.50 -0.32 15.61
CA GLU A 237 -12.84 -0.89 15.42
C GLU A 237 -13.41 -0.60 14.03
N ILE A 238 -13.15 0.59 13.48
CA ILE A 238 -13.57 0.96 12.12
C ILE A 238 -12.97 0.04 11.03
N VAL A 239 -11.88 -0.66 11.36
CA VAL A 239 -11.23 -1.65 10.47
C VAL A 239 -11.63 -3.07 10.86
N LEU A 240 -11.65 -3.40 12.14
CA LEU A 240 -11.81 -4.76 12.63
C LEU A 240 -13.17 -5.04 13.24
N GLY A 241 -13.92 -4.01 13.64
CA GLY A 241 -15.19 -4.13 14.40
C GLY A 241 -16.45 -4.02 13.55
N GLY A 242 -16.34 -3.66 12.27
CA GLY A 242 -17.50 -3.67 11.38
C GLY A 242 -17.92 -5.10 11.08
N THR A 243 -19.09 -5.52 11.56
CA THR A 243 -19.80 -6.64 10.96
C THR A 243 -20.11 -6.28 9.51
N GLN A 244 -19.15 -6.48 8.62
CA GLN A 244 -19.50 -6.61 7.21
C GLN A 244 -20.49 -7.77 7.15
N LYS A 245 -21.73 -7.45 6.84
CA LYS A 245 -22.75 -8.44 6.51
C LYS A 245 -22.08 -9.48 5.61
N PRO A 246 -22.20 -10.80 5.92
CA PRO A 246 -21.54 -11.81 5.12
C PRO A 246 -21.82 -11.51 3.64
N ALA A 247 -20.79 -11.72 2.80
CA ALA A 247 -20.91 -11.48 1.36
C ALA A 247 -22.25 -12.05 0.88
N PRO A 248 -23.01 -11.32 0.03
CA PRO A 248 -24.28 -11.80 -0.44
C PRO A 248 -24.07 -13.22 -0.97
N GLU A 249 -24.92 -14.14 -0.50
CA GLU A 249 -24.89 -15.53 -0.95
C GLU A 249 -24.74 -15.54 -2.48
N PRO A 250 -23.91 -16.43 -3.04
CA PRO A 250 -23.81 -16.53 -4.49
C PRO A 250 -25.23 -16.66 -5.00
N LEU A 251 -25.62 -15.78 -5.93
CA LEU A 251 -26.87 -15.91 -6.66
C LEU A 251 -26.83 -17.29 -7.31
N VAL A 252 -27.33 -18.29 -6.60
CA VAL A 252 -27.73 -19.55 -7.20
C VAL A 252 -28.87 -19.13 -8.11
N THR A 253 -28.54 -18.87 -9.37
CA THR A 253 -29.56 -18.83 -10.39
C THR A 253 -30.11 -20.24 -10.40
N GLU A 254 -31.19 -20.46 -9.65
CA GLU A 254 -32.01 -21.65 -9.86
C GLU A 254 -32.33 -21.62 -11.35
N LEU A 255 -31.61 -22.45 -12.09
CA LEU A 255 -32.05 -22.89 -13.40
C LEU A 255 -33.34 -23.60 -13.12
N THR A 256 -34.42 -22.84 -13.21
CA THR A 256 -35.78 -23.42 -13.28
C THR A 256 -35.72 -24.33 -14.50
N VAL A 257 -35.55 -25.62 -14.23
CA VAL A 257 -35.76 -26.66 -15.24
C VAL A 257 -37.24 -26.52 -15.60
N THR A 258 -37.52 -25.78 -16.66
CA THR A 258 -38.83 -25.74 -17.25
C THR A 258 -39.09 -27.17 -17.67
N GLU A 259 -40.07 -27.83 -17.02
CA GLU A 259 -40.54 -29.16 -17.39
C GLU A 259 -40.68 -29.22 -18.90
N LEU A 260 -39.92 -30.13 -19.50
CA LEU A 260 -40.09 -30.49 -20.88
C LEU A 260 -41.50 -31.16 -20.94
N ILE A 261 -42.50 -30.39 -21.34
CA ILE A 261 -43.79 -30.96 -21.72
C ILE A 261 -43.52 -31.80 -22.96
N VAL A 262 -43.44 -33.10 -22.80
CA VAL A 262 -43.43 -34.07 -23.88
C VAL A 262 -44.78 -34.00 -24.54
N ALA A 263 -44.86 -33.26 -25.67
CA ALA A 263 -46.07 -33.28 -26.53
C ALA A 263 -46.18 -34.66 -27.17
N GLU A 264 -47.35 -35.29 -27.03
CA GLU A 264 -47.71 -36.52 -27.74
C GLU A 264 -47.52 -36.36 -29.25
N PRO A 265 -47.16 -37.42 -29.97
CA PRO A 265 -46.87 -37.34 -31.42
C PRO A 265 -48.13 -37.01 -32.21
N ALA A 266 -48.14 -35.84 -32.86
CA ALA A 266 -49.17 -35.47 -33.82
C ALA A 266 -49.04 -36.29 -35.09
N GLN A 267 -50.16 -36.59 -35.69
CA GLN A 267 -50.35 -37.36 -36.94
C GLN A 267 -49.49 -36.84 -38.13
N PRO A 268 -49.14 -37.71 -39.08
CA PRO A 268 -48.23 -37.33 -40.18
C PRO A 268 -48.98 -36.48 -41.22
N GLY A 269 -48.48 -35.27 -41.47
CA GLY A 269 -48.98 -34.43 -42.57
C GLY A 269 -48.80 -32.92 -42.46
N THR A 270 -48.13 -32.36 -41.51
CA THR A 270 -47.92 -30.92 -41.43
C THR A 270 -46.42 -30.59 -41.48
N GLU A 271 -46.03 -29.92 -42.55
CA GLU A 271 -44.66 -29.36 -42.67
C GLU A 271 -44.48 -28.26 -41.62
N VAL A 272 -43.60 -28.48 -40.69
CA VAL A 272 -43.20 -27.47 -39.70
C VAL A 272 -41.97 -26.77 -40.25
N LEU A 273 -42.08 -25.49 -40.58
CA LEU A 273 -41.00 -24.64 -40.99
C LEU A 273 -40.15 -24.34 -39.73
N ILE A 274 -38.98 -24.97 -39.63
CA ILE A 274 -38.01 -24.68 -38.58
C ILE A 274 -37.20 -23.49 -39.04
N ILE A 275 -37.46 -22.29 -38.46
CA ILE A 275 -36.56 -21.14 -38.63
C ILE A 275 -35.40 -21.37 -37.66
N ALA A 276 -34.29 -21.85 -38.18
CA ALA A 276 -33.04 -21.91 -37.46
C ALA A 276 -32.42 -20.50 -37.37
N GLU A 277 -32.50 -19.86 -36.25
CA GLU A 277 -31.74 -18.65 -36.00
C GLU A 277 -30.25 -19.03 -35.89
N GLN A 278 -29.45 -18.55 -36.83
CA GLN A 278 -28.01 -18.76 -36.89
C GLN A 278 -27.34 -18.03 -35.70
N VAL A 279 -26.94 -18.76 -34.68
CA VAL A 279 -25.95 -18.28 -33.71
C VAL A 279 -24.60 -18.24 -34.44
N THR A 280 -24.17 -17.07 -34.80
CA THR A 280 -22.82 -16.85 -35.37
C THR A 280 -21.80 -17.10 -34.29
N ALA A 281 -21.20 -18.28 -34.31
CA ALA A 281 -20.00 -18.58 -33.50
C ALA A 281 -18.84 -17.75 -34.03
N LEU A 282 -18.36 -16.81 -33.22
CA LEU A 282 -17.11 -16.12 -33.48
C LEU A 282 -15.96 -17.13 -33.39
N ALA A 283 -15.31 -17.38 -34.50
CA ALA A 283 -14.12 -18.19 -34.59
C ALA A 283 -13.00 -17.60 -33.75
N PRO A 284 -12.16 -18.43 -33.10
CA PRO A 284 -11.01 -17.94 -32.35
C PRO A 284 -9.98 -17.36 -33.33
N LEU A 285 -9.63 -16.08 -33.11
CA LEU A 285 -8.51 -15.44 -33.78
C LEU A 285 -7.23 -16.20 -33.48
N ALA A 286 -6.61 -16.69 -34.54
CA ALA A 286 -5.32 -17.36 -34.49
C ALA A 286 -4.26 -16.47 -33.82
N LEU A 287 -3.68 -16.96 -32.73
CA LEU A 287 -2.48 -16.42 -32.11
C LEU A 287 -1.33 -16.53 -33.10
N GLY A 288 -0.92 -15.39 -33.67
CA GLY A 288 0.32 -15.27 -34.42
C GLY A 288 1.50 -15.60 -33.53
N LEU A 289 2.17 -16.70 -33.84
CA LEU A 289 3.43 -17.09 -33.25
C LEU A 289 4.49 -16.04 -33.61
N TRP A 290 4.98 -15.35 -32.58
CA TRP A 290 6.18 -14.52 -32.66
C TRP A 290 7.39 -15.46 -32.64
N PRO A 291 8.40 -15.29 -33.51
CA PRO A 291 9.60 -16.10 -33.48
C PRO A 291 10.41 -15.82 -32.18
N PRO A 292 11.11 -16.83 -31.65
CA PRO A 292 11.89 -16.65 -30.43
C PRO A 292 13.07 -15.70 -30.67
N ALA A 293 13.21 -14.75 -29.76
CA ALA A 293 14.37 -13.88 -29.70
C ALA A 293 15.59 -14.74 -29.30
N THR A 294 16.65 -14.68 -30.09
CA THR A 294 17.95 -15.24 -29.75
C THR A 294 18.63 -14.31 -28.76
N ASP A 295 18.70 -14.74 -27.52
CA ASP A 295 19.54 -14.12 -26.49
C ASP A 295 20.99 -14.61 -26.68
N GLU A 296 21.83 -13.71 -27.21
CA GLU A 296 23.27 -13.79 -26.96
C GLU A 296 23.60 -12.73 -25.89
N PRO A 297 24.24 -13.12 -24.77
CA PRO A 297 24.70 -12.17 -23.78
C PRO A 297 25.95 -11.42 -24.29
N PRO A 298 26.10 -10.13 -24.01
CA PRO A 298 27.32 -9.39 -24.35
C PRO A 298 28.48 -9.88 -23.48
N VAL A 299 29.57 -10.19 -24.16
CA VAL A 299 30.85 -10.57 -23.58
C VAL A 299 31.37 -9.40 -22.75
N ALA A 300 31.58 -9.64 -21.45
CA ALA A 300 32.23 -8.69 -20.56
C ALA A 300 33.73 -8.64 -20.88
N GLU A 301 34.20 -7.48 -21.30
CA GLU A 301 35.58 -7.15 -21.49
C GLU A 301 36.26 -6.98 -20.12
N ALA A 302 37.30 -7.76 -19.87
CA ALA A 302 38.06 -7.76 -18.63
C ALA A 302 38.93 -6.49 -18.50
N ALA A 303 38.76 -5.79 -17.39
CA ALA A 303 39.67 -4.70 -17.00
C ALA A 303 40.96 -5.29 -16.38
N PRO A 304 42.14 -4.65 -16.62
CA PRO A 304 43.42 -5.15 -16.14
C PRO A 304 43.62 -4.85 -14.65
N THR A 305 44.11 -5.83 -13.95
CA THR A 305 44.65 -5.73 -12.60
C THR A 305 46.02 -5.05 -12.66
N GLU A 306 46.19 -3.95 -11.97
CA GLU A 306 47.52 -3.49 -11.53
C GLU A 306 47.56 -3.39 -10.01
N SER A 307 48.44 -4.19 -9.48
CA SER A 307 49.00 -4.25 -8.14
C SER A 307 50.01 -3.11 -7.99
N ASP A 308 49.94 -2.34 -6.92
CA ASP A 308 51.14 -1.90 -6.19
C ASP A 308 50.73 -1.24 -4.87
N ALA A 309 51.00 -1.94 -3.78
CA ALA A 309 50.99 -1.37 -2.44
C ALA A 309 52.45 -1.12 -1.99
N PRO A 310 52.79 0.05 -1.47
CA PRO A 310 54.07 0.22 -0.77
C PRO A 310 53.92 -0.11 0.72
N ILE A 311 54.90 -0.88 1.15
CA ILE A 311 55.20 -1.27 2.52
C ILE A 311 55.51 -0.01 3.36
N ALA A 312 54.78 0.21 4.43
CA ALA A 312 55.12 1.22 5.44
C ALA A 312 55.89 0.62 6.60
N ALA A 313 56.93 1.35 6.96
CA ALA A 313 57.98 0.98 7.88
C ALA A 313 57.54 0.87 9.33
N GLU A 314 58.19 -0.06 10.00
CA GLU A 314 58.26 -0.28 11.44
C GLU A 314 58.72 1.01 12.17
N SER A 315 57.95 1.43 13.19
CA SER A 315 58.38 2.43 14.16
C SER A 315 58.59 1.76 15.51
N ALA A 316 59.81 1.89 16.01
CA ALA A 316 60.31 1.30 17.24
C ALA A 316 59.57 1.85 18.46
N ALA A 317 59.26 0.94 19.38
CA ALA A 317 58.72 1.25 20.73
C ALA A 317 59.81 1.70 21.68
N GLU A 318 59.60 2.84 22.34
CA GLU A 318 60.42 3.27 23.46
C GLU A 318 60.02 2.49 24.75
N PRO A 319 60.99 2.26 25.67
CA PRO A 319 60.73 1.46 26.88
C PRO A 319 60.02 2.25 27.98
N VAL A 320 58.97 1.69 28.52
CA VAL A 320 58.21 2.17 29.69
C VAL A 320 59.03 1.92 30.97
N PRO A 321 59.18 2.92 31.91
CA PRO A 321 59.83 2.71 33.19
C PRO A 321 58.97 1.85 34.16
N PRO A 322 59.60 1.14 35.14
CA PRO A 322 58.88 0.23 36.01
C PRO A 322 58.08 0.98 37.06
N ALA A 323 56.91 0.42 37.35
CA ALA A 323 55.97 0.91 38.35
C ALA A 323 56.52 0.71 39.79
N PRO A 324 56.18 1.61 40.75
CA PRO A 324 56.56 1.47 42.14
C PRO A 324 55.71 0.36 42.83
N GLY A 325 56.32 -0.35 43.75
CA GLY A 325 55.79 -1.49 44.45
C GLY A 325 54.59 -1.17 45.38
N PRO A 326 53.86 -2.18 45.84
CA PRO A 326 52.61 -1.98 46.53
C PRO A 326 52.86 -1.57 47.98
N ASP A 327 52.11 -0.55 48.43
CA ASP A 327 51.97 -0.12 49.81
C ASP A 327 51.08 -1.09 50.64
N PRO A 328 51.28 -1.20 51.95
CA PRO A 328 50.66 -2.24 52.74
C PRO A 328 49.18 -2.04 53.01
N GLN A 329 48.51 -3.13 52.95
CA GLN A 329 47.05 -3.38 53.00
C GLN A 329 46.41 -2.73 54.26
N GLU A 330 45.54 -1.76 54.04
CA GLU A 330 44.37 -1.51 54.87
C GLU A 330 43.24 -2.45 54.46
N GLN A 331 42.84 -3.33 55.32
CA GLN A 331 41.69 -4.22 55.18
C GLN A 331 40.40 -3.39 55.16
N ARG A 332 39.97 -2.98 53.96
CA ARG A 332 38.62 -2.44 53.74
C ARG A 332 37.62 -3.60 53.66
N VAL A 333 36.77 -3.68 54.68
CA VAL A 333 35.55 -4.50 54.70
C VAL A 333 34.75 -4.21 53.42
N PRO A 334 34.35 -5.22 52.63
CA PRO A 334 33.56 -4.98 51.45
C PRO A 334 32.20 -4.38 51.83
N ARG A 335 31.96 -3.11 51.49
CA ARG A 335 30.61 -2.55 51.47
C ARG A 335 29.86 -3.27 50.34
N LEU A 336 28.86 -4.08 50.72
CA LEU A 336 27.87 -4.60 49.78
C LEU A 336 27.32 -3.43 49.02
N ALA A 337 27.57 -3.43 47.69
CA ALA A 337 26.93 -2.49 46.79
C ALA A 337 25.41 -2.62 46.93
N PRO A 338 24.65 -1.52 46.89
CA PRO A 338 23.21 -1.59 46.95
C PRO A 338 22.75 -2.44 45.77
N VAL A 339 21.98 -3.49 46.07
CA VAL A 339 21.33 -4.34 45.06
C VAL A 339 20.46 -3.41 44.20
N GLN A 340 20.87 -3.18 42.99
CA GLN A 340 20.02 -2.47 42.03
C GLN A 340 18.72 -3.27 41.88
N PRO A 341 17.55 -2.62 41.98
CA PRO A 341 16.30 -3.30 41.73
C PRO A 341 16.35 -3.94 40.31
N PRO A 342 15.82 -5.15 40.15
CA PRO A 342 15.83 -5.83 38.86
C PRO A 342 15.25 -4.87 37.81
N ALA A 343 15.92 -4.78 36.66
CA ALA A 343 15.43 -3.98 35.55
C ALA A 343 13.97 -4.38 35.26
N PRO A 344 13.07 -3.41 35.01
CA PRO A 344 11.68 -3.73 34.70
C PRO A 344 11.65 -4.70 33.53
N ALA A 345 10.82 -5.73 33.65
CA ALA A 345 10.63 -6.71 32.57
C ALA A 345 10.35 -5.99 31.24
N PRO A 346 10.97 -6.39 30.13
CA PRO A 346 10.72 -5.76 28.84
C PRO A 346 9.22 -5.78 28.54
N ALA A 347 8.68 -4.65 28.07
CA ALA A 347 7.27 -4.54 27.69
C ALA A 347 6.92 -5.63 26.65
N PRO A 348 5.74 -6.24 26.73
CA PRO A 348 5.34 -7.28 25.79
C PRO A 348 5.35 -6.72 24.38
N VAL A 349 6.07 -7.36 23.48
CA VAL A 349 6.14 -6.99 22.06
C VAL A 349 4.85 -7.44 21.36
N GLN A 350 4.20 -6.53 20.66
CA GLN A 350 2.96 -6.76 19.91
C GLN A 350 3.22 -6.66 18.42
N ALA A 351 2.52 -7.50 17.63
CA ALA A 351 2.53 -7.42 16.19
C ALA A 351 1.58 -6.31 15.70
N HIS A 352 2.04 -5.52 14.74
CA HIS A 352 1.32 -4.39 14.15
C HIS A 352 1.26 -4.55 12.62
N TRP A 353 0.06 -4.68 12.09
CA TRP A 353 -0.20 -4.75 10.66
C TRP A 353 -0.27 -3.35 10.07
N LEU A 354 0.60 -3.04 9.10
CA LEU A 354 0.66 -1.75 8.44
C LEU A 354 -0.38 -1.63 7.30
N LEU A 355 -1.15 -0.57 7.35
CA LEU A 355 -2.07 -0.14 6.28
C LEU A 355 -1.52 1.07 5.49
N SER A 356 -0.32 1.53 5.83
CA SER A 356 0.37 2.67 5.20
C SER A 356 1.80 2.29 4.87
N LEU A 357 2.45 3.12 4.04
CA LEU A 357 3.91 3.13 4.00
C LEU A 357 4.47 3.63 5.33
N PHE A 358 5.64 3.12 5.71
CA PHE A 358 6.26 3.44 6.99
C PHE A 358 7.75 3.77 6.82
N THR A 359 8.16 4.89 7.39
CA THR A 359 9.55 5.28 7.62
C THR A 359 9.74 5.40 9.13
N PRO A 360 10.66 4.64 9.77
CA PRO A 360 10.79 4.66 11.22
C PRO A 360 11.17 6.06 11.73
N ALA A 361 10.54 6.46 12.82
CA ALA A 361 10.99 7.59 13.63
C ALA A 361 12.07 7.13 14.62
N PRO A 362 12.93 8.03 15.11
CA PRO A 362 13.96 7.67 16.10
C PRO A 362 13.40 7.01 17.38
N GLU A 363 12.15 7.32 17.73
CA GLU A 363 11.47 6.81 18.92
C GLU A 363 10.75 5.47 18.69
N ASP A 364 10.66 5.02 17.44
CA ASP A 364 10.00 3.75 17.11
C ASP A 364 10.89 2.56 17.54
N SER A 365 10.42 1.80 18.51
CA SER A 365 11.09 0.61 19.04
C SER A 365 10.65 -0.64 18.28
N VAL A 366 11.01 -0.73 16.99
CA VAL A 366 10.67 -1.88 16.13
C VAL A 366 11.73 -2.97 16.27
N ASP A 367 11.30 -4.19 16.58
CA ASP A 367 12.13 -5.37 16.51
C ASP A 367 12.15 -5.90 15.05
N TRP A 368 13.17 -5.51 14.31
CA TRP A 368 13.35 -5.89 12.91
C TRP A 368 13.67 -7.37 12.70
N GLY A 369 14.12 -8.06 13.74
CA GLY A 369 14.39 -9.50 13.70
C GLY A 369 13.12 -10.36 13.79
N ARG A 370 12.01 -9.75 14.27
CA ARG A 370 10.74 -10.42 14.48
C ARG A 370 9.66 -9.75 13.68
N GLY A 371 9.28 -10.18 12.61
CA GLY A 371 8.27 -9.54 11.76
C GLY A 371 8.35 -10.05 10.34
N ASN A 372 7.39 -9.66 9.53
CA ASN A 372 7.37 -9.99 8.12
C ASN A 372 7.08 -8.73 7.33
N TYR A 373 8.11 -8.14 6.74
CA TYR A 373 7.99 -6.87 6.06
C TYR A 373 8.66 -6.88 4.69
N VAL A 374 8.23 -5.95 3.85
CA VAL A 374 8.81 -5.68 2.53
C VAL A 374 9.16 -4.21 2.46
N VAL A 375 10.28 -3.92 1.84
CA VAL A 375 10.76 -2.56 1.62
C VAL A 375 10.55 -2.19 0.16
N LEU A 376 10.05 -0.98 -0.07
CA LEU A 376 9.87 -0.37 -1.39
C LEU A 376 10.75 0.87 -1.50
N ALA A 377 11.43 1.02 -2.63
CA ALA A 377 12.07 2.26 -3.01
C ALA A 377 11.00 3.26 -3.46
N ARG A 378 11.04 4.47 -2.92
CA ARG A 378 10.11 5.54 -3.27
C ARG A 378 10.87 6.75 -3.80
N SER A 379 10.61 7.08 -5.05
CA SER A 379 11.16 8.25 -5.74
C SER A 379 10.03 9.15 -6.27
N GLY A 380 10.30 10.03 -7.17
CA GLY A 380 9.30 10.88 -7.83
C GLY A 380 9.84 12.26 -8.18
N ARG A 381 8.96 13.14 -8.63
CA ARG A 381 9.32 14.51 -9.00
C ARG A 381 8.70 15.53 -8.06
N VAL A 382 9.38 16.65 -7.88
CA VAL A 382 8.82 17.78 -7.14
C VAL A 382 7.70 18.40 -7.96
N ASP A 383 6.60 18.75 -7.27
CA ASP A 383 5.49 19.56 -7.80
C ASP A 383 5.25 20.69 -6.80
N SER A 384 5.86 21.85 -7.05
CA SER A 384 5.84 23.02 -6.18
C SER A 384 5.80 24.28 -7.03
N PRO A 385 5.18 25.37 -6.55
CA PRO A 385 5.27 26.68 -7.21
C PRO A 385 6.71 27.22 -7.38
N ALA A 386 7.64 26.80 -6.51
CA ALA A 386 9.05 27.21 -6.55
C ALA A 386 9.88 26.43 -7.58
N GLY A 387 9.37 25.29 -8.07
CA GLY A 387 10.03 24.45 -9.07
C GLY A 387 9.29 23.13 -9.24
N SER A 388 9.20 22.63 -10.46
CA SER A 388 8.57 21.36 -10.76
C SER A 388 9.40 20.54 -11.74
N GLY A 389 9.29 19.22 -11.62
CA GLY A 389 9.95 18.28 -12.52
C GLY A 389 11.30 17.78 -12.04
N GLU A 390 11.95 18.38 -11.04
CA GLU A 390 13.17 17.88 -10.44
C GLU A 390 12.93 16.56 -9.71
N LEU A 391 13.94 15.66 -9.74
CA LEU A 391 13.85 14.37 -9.06
C LEU A 391 14.01 14.56 -7.56
N LYS A 392 13.09 14.01 -6.78
CA LYS A 392 13.22 13.88 -5.33
C LYS A 392 14.32 12.87 -4.98
N LYS A 393 14.92 13.00 -3.81
CA LYS A 393 15.76 11.94 -3.24
C LYS A 393 14.95 10.66 -3.07
N GLU A 394 15.54 9.54 -3.43
CA GLU A 394 14.95 8.24 -3.23
C GLU A 394 15.09 7.81 -1.76
N ILE A 395 14.06 7.24 -1.18
CA ILE A 395 14.09 6.64 0.15
C ILE A 395 13.48 5.25 0.14
N GLN A 396 13.92 4.43 1.10
CA GLN A 396 13.35 3.10 1.33
C GLN A 396 12.25 3.20 2.40
N MET A 397 11.09 2.61 2.13
CA MET A 397 9.94 2.62 3.04
C MET A 397 9.39 1.20 3.20
N VAL A 398 8.92 0.87 4.39
CA VAL A 398 8.22 -0.40 4.62
C VAL A 398 6.83 -0.32 4.02
N ALA A 399 6.46 -1.35 3.27
CA ALA A 399 5.22 -1.41 2.51
C ALA A 399 4.00 -1.82 3.33
N GLU A 400 2.83 -1.52 2.81
CA GLU A 400 1.54 -2.00 3.30
C GLU A 400 1.49 -3.54 3.35
N GLY A 401 0.71 -4.08 4.27
CA GLY A 401 0.62 -5.52 4.53
C GLY A 401 1.77 -6.06 5.36
N SER A 402 2.85 -5.28 5.57
CA SER A 402 3.93 -5.66 6.48
C SER A 402 3.41 -5.76 7.91
N VAL A 403 4.00 -6.69 8.67
CA VAL A 403 3.74 -6.86 10.10
C VAL A 403 5.02 -6.60 10.85
N LEU A 404 4.99 -5.60 11.72
CA LEU A 404 6.11 -5.19 12.57
C LEU A 404 5.85 -5.61 14.00
N CYS A 405 6.90 -6.02 14.70
CA CYS A 405 6.86 -6.31 16.12
C CYS A 405 7.42 -5.13 16.89
N ALA A 406 6.64 -4.54 17.81
CA ALA A 406 7.05 -3.39 18.60
C ALA A 406 6.38 -3.37 19.98
N ALA A 407 7.02 -2.72 20.96
CA ALA A 407 6.47 -2.57 22.31
C ALA A 407 5.33 -1.53 22.37
N ALA A 408 5.29 -0.61 21.41
CA ALA A 408 4.23 0.38 21.22
C ALA A 408 3.89 0.49 19.74
N PRO A 409 2.69 0.97 19.37
CA PRO A 409 2.33 1.18 17.98
C PRO A 409 3.36 2.07 17.26
N PRO A 410 3.93 1.62 16.11
CA PRO A 410 4.83 2.43 15.30
C PRO A 410 4.17 3.75 14.90
N ARG A 411 4.91 4.84 14.95
CA ARG A 411 4.42 6.19 14.61
C ARG A 411 4.86 6.64 13.23
N GLY A 412 6.12 6.38 12.93
CA GLY A 412 6.75 6.80 11.69
C GLY A 412 7.11 8.28 11.65
N SER A 413 7.81 8.65 10.59
CA SER A 413 8.31 10.01 10.38
C SER A 413 8.14 10.47 8.94
N ALA A 414 8.28 11.78 8.71
CA ALA A 414 8.43 12.35 7.38
C ALA A 414 9.89 12.61 7.09
N ALA A 415 10.36 12.17 5.92
CA ALA A 415 11.70 12.44 5.45
C ALA A 415 11.70 13.66 4.51
N ASP A 416 12.71 14.51 4.62
CA ASP A 416 12.97 15.55 3.61
C ASP A 416 13.67 14.91 2.40
N VAL A 417 12.97 14.91 1.28
CA VAL A 417 13.42 14.34 0.00
C VAL A 417 13.67 15.44 -1.04
N ALA A 418 13.88 16.68 -0.60
CA ALA A 418 14.20 17.77 -1.50
C ALA A 418 15.47 17.46 -2.29
N PRO A 419 15.53 17.82 -3.58
CA PRO A 419 16.77 17.83 -4.35
C PRO A 419 17.82 18.73 -3.67
N ASP A 420 19.10 18.47 -3.93
CA ASP A 420 20.16 19.30 -3.37
C ASP A 420 20.06 20.74 -3.88
N GLY A 421 20.09 21.68 -2.95
CA GLY A 421 19.95 23.11 -3.25
C GLY A 421 18.50 23.58 -3.52
N PHE A 422 17.50 22.73 -3.31
CA PHE A 422 16.11 23.15 -3.48
C PHE A 422 15.70 24.16 -2.40
N VAL A 423 14.86 25.14 -2.76
CA VAL A 423 14.60 26.35 -1.95
C VAL A 423 13.79 26.08 -0.66
N HIS A 424 13.14 24.95 -0.54
CA HIS A 424 12.36 24.57 0.65
C HIS A 424 12.36 23.04 0.82
N PRO A 425 12.11 22.53 2.04
CA PRO A 425 12.00 21.10 2.26
C PRO A 425 10.82 20.49 1.49
N VAL A 426 11.00 19.26 1.02
CA VAL A 426 9.95 18.47 0.35
C VAL A 426 9.74 17.20 1.14
N PHE A 427 8.65 17.13 1.87
CA PHE A 427 8.39 16.01 2.78
C PHE A 427 7.77 14.81 2.08
N ARG A 428 8.29 13.62 2.41
CA ARG A 428 7.66 12.34 2.13
C ARG A 428 7.23 11.72 3.44
N ALA A 429 5.93 11.57 3.61
CA ALA A 429 5.35 11.06 4.85
C ALA A 429 5.41 9.52 4.88
N GLY A 430 6.02 8.99 5.92
CA GLY A 430 6.03 7.57 6.27
C GLY A 430 5.38 7.34 7.64
N PHE A 431 4.29 8.06 7.91
CA PHE A 431 3.53 7.93 9.16
C PHE A 431 2.78 6.61 9.19
N ALA A 432 3.02 5.80 10.23
CA ALA A 432 2.36 4.53 10.37
C ALA A 432 0.86 4.70 10.65
N LEU A 433 0.04 4.00 9.89
CA LEU A 433 -1.29 3.62 10.29
C LEU A 433 -1.30 2.11 10.44
N SER A 434 -1.34 1.63 11.66
CA SER A 434 -1.21 0.21 11.97
C SER A 434 -2.36 -0.30 12.82
N VAL A 435 -2.67 -1.59 12.63
CA VAL A 435 -3.68 -2.32 13.40
C VAL A 435 -2.98 -3.36 14.25
N PRO A 436 -3.19 -3.37 15.59
CA PRO A 436 -2.60 -4.38 16.45
C PRO A 436 -3.22 -5.74 16.18
N LEU A 437 -2.40 -6.76 15.97
CA LEU A 437 -2.83 -8.14 15.79
C LEU A 437 -2.85 -8.85 17.14
N ARG A 438 -4.01 -9.36 17.54
CA ARG A 438 -4.15 -10.15 18.79
C ARG A 438 -3.63 -11.57 18.55
N GLY A 439 -2.80 -12.09 19.43
CA GLY A 439 -2.41 -13.51 19.43
C GLY A 439 -1.19 -13.88 18.58
N ALA A 440 -0.49 -12.94 17.94
CA ALA A 440 0.73 -13.23 17.17
C ALA A 440 2.01 -13.16 18.03
N THR A 441 1.98 -13.69 19.26
CA THR A 441 3.12 -13.63 20.18
C THR A 441 4.20 -14.68 19.89
N GLU A 442 3.96 -15.63 18.97
CA GLU A 442 4.93 -16.66 18.59
C GLU A 442 5.01 -16.75 17.06
N VAL A 443 5.76 -15.85 16.44
CA VAL A 443 6.35 -16.11 15.13
C VAL A 443 7.74 -16.67 15.40
N SER A 444 7.82 -18.01 15.38
CA SER A 444 9.08 -18.78 15.43
C SER A 444 9.87 -18.57 14.15
#